data_367f61102504494663852b21895c2190
#
_entry.id   367f61102504494663852b21895c2190
#
_cell.length_a   1.000
_cell.length_b   1.000
_cell.length_c   1.000
_cell.angle_alpha   90.00
_cell.angle_beta   90.00
_cell.angle_gamma   90.00
#
_symmetry.space_group_name_H-M   'P 1'
#
loop_
_entity.id
_entity.type
_entity.pdbx_description
1 polymer ?
#
loop_
_entity_poly.entity_id
_entity_poly.type
_entity_poly.pdbx_seq_one_letter_code
_entity_poly.pdbx_strand_id
1 'polypeptide(L)'
;MTGWFVKWFVCLGIVLAGLASVPAHAGITIEVIDPVIVARIDKTSQRMEVSVDGKSVHSWKVSTGTLGYSTPVGDYAPYRMHTMWRSRQYDDAPMPHAVFFYEGYAVHGTYSTGQLGRRASHGCIRLKPANAKKFFDLILKHGRARTQITISGG
;
A
#
# COMPACT_ATOMS: atom_id res chain seq x y z
N MET A 1 85.59 14.54 51.91
CA MET A 1 84.72 13.58 52.50
C MET A 1 83.39 13.67 51.69
N THR A 2 83.25 12.72 50.86
CA THR A 2 82.43 12.72 49.62
C THR A 2 81.08 12.14 49.87
N GLY A 3 80.06 12.93 49.63
CA GLY A 3 78.67 12.47 49.68
C GLY A 3 78.12 12.18 48.27
N TRP A 4 77.71 10.98 48.05
CA TRP A 4 77.10 10.54 46.77
C TRP A 4 75.58 10.81 46.81
N PHE A 5 75.11 11.66 45.87
CA PHE A 5 73.66 11.82 45.59
C PHE A 5 73.25 10.82 44.55
N VAL A 6 72.44 9.89 44.93
CA VAL A 6 71.76 8.99 44.01
C VAL A 6 70.45 9.68 43.50
N LYS A 7 70.42 10.03 42.21
CA LYS A 7 69.21 10.55 41.53
C LYS A 7 68.36 9.42 41.15
N TRP A 8 67.11 9.34 41.71
CA TRP A 8 66.07 8.47 41.28
C TRP A 8 65.38 9.12 40.09
N PHE A 9 65.40 8.47 38.90
CA PHE A 9 64.59 8.81 37.77
C PHE A 9 63.26 8.08 37.91
N VAL A 10 62.16 8.82 38.15
CA VAL A 10 60.82 8.32 38.08
C VAL A 10 60.39 8.38 36.62
N CYS A 11 60.32 7.23 35.96
CA CYS A 11 59.75 7.12 34.66
C CYS A 11 58.20 7.18 34.80
N LEU A 12 57.65 8.33 34.42
CA LEU A 12 56.19 8.48 34.31
C LEU A 12 55.68 7.81 33.01
N GLY A 13 55.19 6.60 33.13
CA GLY A 13 54.57 5.89 32.01
C GLY A 13 53.18 6.50 31.69
N ILE A 14 53.09 7.16 30.53
CA ILE A 14 51.81 7.64 29.98
C ILE A 14 51.09 6.42 29.38
N VAL A 15 50.04 5.97 30.06
CA VAL A 15 49.12 4.97 29.50
C VAL A 15 48.15 5.72 28.57
N LEU A 16 48.39 5.62 27.27
CA LEU A 16 47.42 6.04 26.25
C LEU A 16 46.28 5.04 26.23
N ALA A 17 45.15 5.38 26.88
CA ALA A 17 43.91 4.66 26.74
C ALA A 17 43.35 4.91 25.32
N GLY A 18 43.50 3.94 24.44
CA GLY A 18 42.87 3.95 23.13
C GLY A 18 41.35 3.89 23.27
N LEU A 19 40.67 4.99 22.92
CA LEU A 19 39.19 5.00 22.75
C LEU A 19 38.88 4.18 21.52
N ALA A 20 38.44 2.93 21.72
CA ALA A 20 37.82 2.13 20.66
C ALA A 20 36.50 2.79 20.27
N SER A 21 36.43 3.42 19.10
CA SER A 21 35.22 3.93 18.52
C SER A 21 34.33 2.73 18.12
N VAL A 22 33.20 2.56 18.82
CA VAL A 22 32.18 1.60 18.48
C VAL A 22 31.53 2.04 17.17
N PRO A 23 31.49 1.20 16.12
CA PRO A 23 30.81 1.58 14.89
C PRO A 23 29.32 1.81 15.18
N ALA A 24 28.81 2.99 14.84
CA ALA A 24 27.39 3.28 14.89
C ALA A 24 26.65 2.27 14.00
N HIS A 25 25.73 1.51 14.60
CA HIS A 25 24.84 0.63 13.85
C HIS A 25 24.05 1.50 12.89
N ALA A 26 24.18 1.26 11.60
CA ALA A 26 23.32 1.85 10.58
C ALA A 26 21.89 1.37 10.86
N GLY A 27 21.10 2.22 11.51
CA GLY A 27 19.68 1.95 11.71
C GLY A 27 19.01 1.80 10.35
N ILE A 28 18.25 0.71 10.15
CA ILE A 28 17.43 0.54 8.99
C ILE A 28 16.32 1.59 9.10
N THR A 29 16.43 2.69 8.36
CA THR A 29 15.36 3.65 8.17
C THR A 29 14.32 3.02 7.24
N ILE A 30 13.17 2.63 7.79
CA ILE A 30 12.02 2.23 6.98
C ILE A 30 11.46 3.53 6.40
N GLU A 31 11.73 3.76 5.12
CA GLU A 31 11.12 4.87 4.39
C GLU A 31 9.63 4.57 4.20
N VAL A 32 8.78 5.33 4.87
CA VAL A 32 7.33 5.27 4.67
C VAL A 32 7.05 5.93 3.32
N ILE A 33 6.75 5.12 2.31
CA ILE A 33 6.39 5.62 0.98
C ILE A 33 4.95 6.11 1.04
N ASP A 34 4.74 7.41 1.02
CA ASP A 34 3.40 8.00 0.93
C ASP A 34 2.69 7.56 -0.37
N PRO A 35 1.42 7.14 -0.29
CA PRO A 35 0.70 6.71 -1.47
C PRO A 35 0.45 7.88 -2.42
N VAL A 36 0.85 7.71 -3.69
CA VAL A 36 0.55 8.65 -4.77
C VAL A 36 -0.90 8.51 -5.21
N ILE A 37 -1.40 7.27 -5.27
CA ILE A 37 -2.78 6.98 -5.63
C ILE A 37 -3.53 6.58 -4.36
N VAL A 38 -4.64 7.27 -4.07
CA VAL A 38 -5.58 6.85 -3.03
C VAL A 38 -6.95 6.65 -3.66
N ALA A 39 -7.45 5.42 -3.62
CA ALA A 39 -8.79 5.06 -4.03
C ALA A 39 -9.67 4.87 -2.79
N ARG A 40 -10.59 5.79 -2.53
CA ARG A 40 -11.56 5.70 -1.42
C ARG A 40 -12.88 5.17 -1.91
N ILE A 41 -13.32 4.07 -1.36
CA ILE A 41 -14.59 3.41 -1.67
C ILE A 41 -15.51 3.55 -0.47
N ASP A 42 -16.63 4.23 -0.65
CA ASP A 42 -17.70 4.32 0.35
C ASP A 42 -18.85 3.37 -0.05
N LYS A 43 -19.03 2.34 0.78
CA LYS A 43 -20.07 1.32 0.59
C LYS A 43 -21.48 1.86 0.85
N THR A 44 -21.63 2.98 1.56
CA THR A 44 -22.93 3.61 1.84
C THR A 44 -23.42 4.37 0.61
N SER A 45 -22.59 5.22 0.05
CA SER A 45 -22.93 6.01 -1.15
C SER A 45 -22.68 5.26 -2.47
N GLN A 46 -22.05 4.09 -2.41
CA GLN A 46 -21.67 3.29 -3.58
C GLN A 46 -20.84 4.09 -4.58
N ARG A 47 -19.85 4.79 -4.05
CA ARG A 47 -18.93 5.64 -4.83
C ARG A 47 -17.47 5.27 -4.54
N MET A 48 -16.67 5.46 -5.56
CA MET A 48 -15.21 5.39 -5.49
C MET A 48 -14.64 6.72 -5.95
N GLU A 49 -13.84 7.34 -5.10
CA GLU A 49 -13.07 8.53 -5.41
C GLU A 49 -11.60 8.16 -5.56
N VAL A 50 -10.95 8.66 -6.60
CA VAL A 50 -9.53 8.45 -6.85
C VAL A 50 -8.81 9.78 -6.81
N SER A 51 -7.79 9.88 -5.97
CA SER A 51 -6.86 11.00 -5.95
C SER A 51 -5.46 10.55 -6.39
N VAL A 52 -4.73 11.48 -7.01
CA VAL A 52 -3.32 11.33 -7.38
C VAL A 52 -2.59 12.53 -6.81
N ASP A 53 -1.52 12.30 -6.05
CA ASP A 53 -0.76 13.34 -5.32
C ASP A 53 -1.69 14.28 -4.52
N GLY A 54 -2.66 13.69 -3.82
CA GLY A 54 -3.64 14.40 -2.99
C GLY A 54 -4.75 15.13 -3.75
N LYS A 55 -4.70 15.21 -5.09
CA LYS A 55 -5.72 15.87 -5.91
C LYS A 55 -6.74 14.86 -6.40
N SER A 56 -8.05 15.12 -6.18
CA SER A 56 -9.13 14.29 -6.70
C SER A 56 -9.14 14.37 -8.24
N VAL A 57 -9.05 13.21 -8.90
CA VAL A 57 -9.02 13.10 -10.36
C VAL A 57 -10.24 12.38 -10.92
N HIS A 58 -10.87 11.51 -10.12
CA HIS A 58 -12.03 10.75 -10.55
C HIS A 58 -13.00 10.50 -9.41
N SER A 59 -14.31 10.44 -9.76
CA SER A 59 -15.38 10.00 -8.88
C SER A 59 -16.37 9.15 -9.66
N TRP A 60 -16.52 7.87 -9.28
CA TRP A 60 -17.30 6.89 -10.03
C TRP A 60 -18.33 6.17 -9.16
N LYS A 61 -19.48 5.80 -9.75
CA LYS A 61 -20.39 4.82 -9.15
C LYS A 61 -19.73 3.44 -9.17
N VAL A 62 -19.83 2.73 -8.06
CA VAL A 62 -19.40 1.34 -7.91
C VAL A 62 -20.58 0.43 -7.57
N SER A 63 -20.34 -0.87 -7.58
CA SER A 63 -21.21 -1.86 -6.94
C SER A 63 -20.36 -2.70 -6.03
N THR A 64 -20.70 -2.73 -4.74
CA THR A 64 -20.01 -3.53 -3.72
C THR A 64 -20.85 -4.76 -3.33
N GLY A 65 -20.33 -5.55 -2.40
CA GLY A 65 -20.97 -6.78 -1.94
C GLY A 65 -22.36 -6.58 -1.38
N THR A 66 -23.30 -7.47 -1.78
CA THR A 66 -24.64 -7.54 -1.23
C THR A 66 -24.67 -8.20 0.15
N LEU A 67 -25.84 -8.31 0.76
CA LEU A 67 -26.02 -8.99 2.04
C LEU A 67 -25.49 -10.43 1.97
N GLY A 68 -24.72 -10.84 2.97
CA GLY A 68 -24.03 -12.16 2.99
C GLY A 68 -22.69 -12.21 2.22
N TYR A 69 -22.39 -11.20 1.40
CA TYR A 69 -21.16 -11.10 0.61
C TYR A 69 -20.48 -9.73 0.80
N SER A 70 -20.40 -9.26 2.04
CA SER A 70 -19.90 -7.90 2.32
C SER A 70 -18.48 -7.71 1.79
N THR A 71 -18.26 -6.59 1.11
CA THR A 71 -16.90 -6.10 0.79
C THR A 71 -16.19 -5.74 2.11
N PRO A 72 -14.98 -6.28 2.39
CA PRO A 72 -14.25 -6.01 3.62
C PRO A 72 -13.87 -4.53 3.72
N VAL A 73 -14.06 -3.96 4.92
CA VAL A 73 -13.64 -2.58 5.28
C VAL A 73 -12.19 -2.59 5.71
N GLY A 74 -11.44 -1.55 5.38
CA GLY A 74 -10.04 -1.42 5.77
C GLY A 74 -9.20 -0.69 4.72
N ASP A 75 -7.90 -0.67 4.99
CA ASP A 75 -6.88 -0.11 4.10
C ASP A 75 -6.06 -1.24 3.49
N TYR A 76 -5.89 -1.18 2.19
CA TYR A 76 -5.27 -2.24 1.40
C TYR A 76 -4.31 -1.65 0.37
N ALA A 77 -3.37 -2.48 -0.10
CA ALA A 77 -2.55 -2.21 -1.27
C ALA A 77 -2.81 -3.25 -2.37
N PRO A 78 -2.75 -2.87 -3.65
CA PRO A 78 -2.83 -3.84 -4.74
C PRO A 78 -1.69 -4.85 -4.69
N TYR A 79 -1.97 -6.15 -4.70
CA TYR A 79 -0.94 -7.17 -4.74
C TYR A 79 -0.84 -7.90 -6.09
N ARG A 80 -1.92 -7.93 -6.86
CA ARG A 80 -1.99 -8.61 -8.16
C ARG A 80 -2.91 -7.87 -9.12
N MET A 81 -2.57 -7.86 -10.41
CA MET A 81 -3.33 -7.17 -11.46
C MET A 81 -3.40 -8.02 -12.72
N HIS A 82 -4.56 -7.98 -13.41
CA HIS A 82 -4.77 -8.65 -14.70
C HIS A 82 -5.61 -7.78 -15.62
N THR A 83 -5.22 -7.65 -16.87
CA THR A 83 -6.01 -6.94 -17.90
C THR A 83 -7.36 -7.63 -18.14
N MET A 84 -7.38 -8.96 -18.04
CA MET A 84 -8.57 -9.79 -18.05
C MET A 84 -8.40 -10.93 -17.05
N TRP A 85 -9.33 -11.06 -16.12
CA TRP A 85 -9.45 -12.19 -15.22
C TRP A 85 -10.83 -12.82 -15.40
N ARG A 86 -10.94 -14.14 -15.14
CA ARG A 86 -12.21 -14.84 -15.11
C ARG A 86 -12.40 -15.51 -13.77
N SER A 87 -13.54 -15.26 -13.15
CA SER A 87 -13.81 -15.76 -11.80
C SER A 87 -14.20 -17.23 -11.86
N ARG A 88 -13.30 -18.13 -11.45
CA ARG A 88 -13.59 -19.57 -11.35
C ARG A 88 -14.72 -19.89 -10.37
N GLN A 89 -14.95 -19.02 -9.39
CA GLN A 89 -15.97 -19.21 -8.34
C GLN A 89 -17.37 -18.78 -8.79
N TYR A 90 -17.47 -17.94 -9.83
CA TYR A 90 -18.73 -17.34 -10.27
C TYR A 90 -18.87 -17.46 -11.80
N ASP A 91 -19.15 -18.68 -12.28
CA ASP A 91 -19.49 -19.01 -13.67
C ASP A 91 -18.54 -18.38 -14.72
N ASP A 92 -17.26 -18.41 -14.43
CA ASP A 92 -16.23 -17.83 -15.30
C ASP A 92 -16.49 -16.36 -15.70
N ALA A 93 -17.19 -15.63 -14.79
CA ALA A 93 -17.56 -14.23 -15.03
C ALA A 93 -16.35 -13.34 -15.36
N PRO A 94 -16.43 -12.54 -16.43
CA PRO A 94 -15.33 -11.69 -16.84
C PRO A 94 -15.11 -10.51 -15.87
N MET A 95 -13.87 -10.28 -15.50
CA MET A 95 -13.42 -9.21 -14.63
C MET A 95 -12.32 -8.39 -15.36
N PRO A 96 -12.69 -7.53 -16.33
CA PRO A 96 -11.68 -6.75 -17.06
C PRO A 96 -11.00 -5.76 -16.12
N HIS A 97 -9.68 -5.60 -16.31
CA HIS A 97 -8.81 -4.71 -15.55
C HIS A 97 -8.91 -4.94 -14.03
N ALA A 98 -8.77 -6.20 -13.63
CA ALA A 98 -8.88 -6.62 -12.24
C ALA A 98 -7.63 -6.20 -11.44
N VAL A 99 -7.86 -5.53 -10.32
CA VAL A 99 -6.87 -5.09 -9.33
C VAL A 99 -7.22 -5.77 -8.00
N PHE A 100 -6.50 -6.84 -7.65
CA PHE A 100 -6.71 -7.59 -6.43
C PHE A 100 -6.03 -6.89 -5.26
N PHE A 101 -6.76 -6.74 -4.14
CA PHE A 101 -6.29 -6.01 -2.97
C PHE A 101 -6.31 -6.82 -1.66
N TYR A 102 -7.21 -7.80 -1.55
CA TYR A 102 -7.31 -8.65 -0.36
C TYR A 102 -7.84 -10.03 -0.75
N GLU A 103 -7.16 -11.12 -0.38
CA GLU A 103 -7.54 -12.50 -0.72
C GLU A 103 -7.97 -12.65 -2.19
N GLY A 104 -9.24 -12.92 -2.46
CA GLY A 104 -9.84 -12.97 -3.80
C GLY A 104 -10.60 -11.72 -4.21
N TYR A 105 -10.64 -10.68 -3.35
CA TYR A 105 -11.36 -9.45 -3.62
C TYR A 105 -10.59 -8.53 -4.56
N ALA A 106 -11.31 -7.95 -5.53
CA ALA A 106 -10.72 -7.07 -6.53
C ALA A 106 -11.62 -5.86 -6.84
N VAL A 107 -10.99 -4.78 -7.29
CA VAL A 107 -11.64 -3.70 -8.07
C VAL A 107 -11.53 -4.11 -9.54
N HIS A 108 -12.65 -4.18 -10.26
CA HIS A 108 -12.65 -4.62 -11.67
C HIS A 108 -13.83 -4.05 -12.48
N GLY A 109 -13.73 -4.11 -13.77
CA GLY A 109 -14.83 -3.76 -14.66
C GLY A 109 -15.94 -4.81 -14.68
N THR A 110 -17.18 -4.37 -14.92
CA THR A 110 -18.33 -5.25 -15.12
C THR A 110 -19.14 -4.81 -16.32
N TYR A 111 -19.67 -5.77 -17.06
CA TYR A 111 -20.64 -5.50 -18.13
C TYR A 111 -22.07 -5.30 -17.60
N SER A 112 -22.36 -5.72 -16.36
CA SER A 112 -23.64 -5.48 -15.67
C SER A 112 -23.73 -4.05 -15.11
N THR A 113 -23.54 -3.04 -15.96
CA THR A 113 -23.42 -1.63 -15.56
C THR A 113 -24.70 -1.04 -14.95
N GLY A 114 -25.87 -1.61 -15.22
CA GLY A 114 -27.14 -1.22 -14.59
C GLY A 114 -27.22 -1.51 -13.09
N GLN A 115 -26.27 -2.27 -12.53
CA GLN A 115 -26.16 -2.56 -11.10
C GLN A 115 -25.25 -1.57 -10.35
N LEU A 116 -24.55 -0.67 -11.04
CA LEU A 116 -23.68 0.32 -10.41
C LEU A 116 -24.50 1.36 -9.62
N GLY A 117 -24.02 1.73 -8.45
CA GLY A 117 -24.71 2.60 -7.50
C GLY A 117 -25.51 1.84 -6.45
N ARG A 118 -25.49 0.49 -6.44
CA ARG A 118 -26.13 -0.36 -5.42
C ARG A 118 -25.26 -1.57 -5.10
N ARG A 119 -25.48 -2.18 -3.95
CA ARG A 119 -24.83 -3.43 -3.53
C ARG A 119 -25.40 -4.59 -4.35
N ALA A 120 -24.60 -5.21 -5.21
CA ALA A 120 -25.02 -6.31 -6.08
C ALA A 120 -23.90 -7.29 -6.43
N SER A 121 -22.69 -7.14 -5.84
CA SER A 121 -21.58 -8.07 -6.09
C SER A 121 -21.51 -9.17 -5.02
N HIS A 122 -20.62 -10.13 -5.22
CA HIS A 122 -20.23 -11.11 -4.22
C HIS A 122 -18.95 -10.67 -3.46
N GLY A 123 -18.83 -9.35 -3.18
CA GLY A 123 -17.75 -8.77 -2.40
C GLY A 123 -16.73 -7.96 -3.20
N CYS A 124 -16.50 -8.24 -4.48
CA CYS A 124 -15.67 -7.40 -5.33
C CYS A 124 -16.27 -6.01 -5.55
N ILE A 125 -15.45 -5.03 -5.90
CA ILE A 125 -15.85 -3.67 -6.22
C ILE A 125 -15.93 -3.56 -7.75
N ARG A 126 -17.14 -3.40 -8.27
CA ARG A 126 -17.41 -3.34 -9.70
C ARG A 126 -17.44 -1.91 -10.20
N LEU A 127 -16.84 -1.66 -11.36
CA LEU A 127 -16.80 -0.39 -12.08
C LEU A 127 -17.30 -0.56 -13.51
N LYS A 128 -17.63 0.54 -14.21
CA LYS A 128 -17.70 0.50 -15.68
C LYS A 128 -16.35 0.04 -16.24
N PRO A 129 -16.26 -0.76 -17.32
CA PRO A 129 -14.99 -1.25 -17.86
C PRO A 129 -13.99 -0.14 -18.17
N ALA A 130 -14.45 0.99 -18.75
CA ALA A 130 -13.61 2.14 -19.03
C ALA A 130 -13.03 2.79 -17.77
N ASN A 131 -13.77 2.82 -16.64
CA ASN A 131 -13.30 3.36 -15.38
C ASN A 131 -12.30 2.41 -14.71
N ALA A 132 -12.57 1.11 -14.75
CA ALA A 132 -11.63 0.09 -14.28
C ALA A 132 -10.30 0.15 -15.04
N LYS A 133 -10.36 0.36 -16.38
CA LYS A 133 -9.16 0.57 -17.19
C LYS A 133 -8.37 1.81 -16.72
N LYS A 134 -9.03 2.95 -16.50
CA LYS A 134 -8.37 4.17 -16.02
C LYS A 134 -7.66 3.95 -14.68
N PHE A 135 -8.34 3.30 -13.73
CA PHE A 135 -7.74 2.98 -12.44
C PHE A 135 -6.55 2.03 -12.57
N PHE A 136 -6.68 1.00 -13.39
CA PHE A 136 -5.63 0.05 -13.71
C PHE A 136 -4.39 0.74 -14.32
N ASP A 137 -4.59 1.63 -15.30
CA ASP A 137 -3.53 2.37 -15.97
C ASP A 137 -2.80 3.33 -15.02
N LEU A 138 -3.52 3.98 -14.09
CA LEU A 138 -2.91 4.81 -13.04
C LEU A 138 -1.96 3.98 -12.18
N ILE A 139 -2.39 2.78 -11.77
CA ILE A 139 -1.55 1.89 -10.94
C ILE A 139 -0.34 1.39 -11.73
N LEU A 140 -0.49 1.08 -13.02
CA LEU A 140 0.65 0.72 -13.88
C LEU A 140 1.67 1.86 -13.96
N LYS A 141 1.20 3.10 -14.08
CA LYS A 141 2.05 4.29 -14.19
C LYS A 141 2.81 4.61 -12.89
N HIS A 142 2.15 4.53 -11.74
CA HIS A 142 2.69 5.00 -10.46
C HIS A 142 3.20 3.87 -9.55
N GLY A 143 2.82 2.65 -9.83
CA GLY A 143 3.21 1.46 -9.08
C GLY A 143 2.22 1.03 -8.00
N ARG A 144 2.13 -0.28 -7.78
CA ARG A 144 1.26 -0.88 -6.75
C ARG A 144 1.65 -0.47 -5.33
N ALA A 145 2.95 -0.40 -5.04
CA ALA A 145 3.46 -0.01 -3.72
C ALA A 145 3.11 1.44 -3.34
N ARG A 146 2.79 2.29 -4.32
CA ARG A 146 2.38 3.68 -4.14
C ARG A 146 0.87 3.87 -4.31
N THR A 147 0.10 2.80 -4.16
CA THR A 147 -1.37 2.82 -4.29
C THR A 147 -2.01 2.31 -3.01
N GLN A 148 -2.91 3.09 -2.45
CA GLN A 148 -3.77 2.74 -1.32
C GLN A 148 -5.21 2.59 -1.78
N ILE A 149 -5.90 1.57 -1.27
CA ILE A 149 -7.33 1.32 -1.46
C ILE A 149 -7.98 1.35 -0.07
N THR A 150 -8.75 2.38 0.21
CA THR A 150 -9.47 2.55 1.48
C THR A 150 -10.94 2.25 1.28
N ILE A 151 -11.50 1.34 2.07
CA ILE A 151 -12.90 0.92 1.99
C ILE A 151 -13.58 1.23 3.30
N SER A 152 -14.65 1.98 3.26
CA SER A 152 -15.43 2.42 4.42
C SER A 152 -16.93 2.25 4.21
N GLY A 153 -17.70 2.50 5.27
CA GLY A 153 -19.16 2.37 5.28
C GLY A 153 -19.64 0.92 5.48
N GLY A 154 -20.89 0.73 5.84
CA GLY A 154 -21.47 -0.58 6.18
C GLY A 154 -22.97 -0.58 6.03
#